data_d3a7f116c7ac1f61c379d3550bda3bbf
#
_entry.id   d3a7f116c7ac1f61c379d3550bda3bbf
#
_cell.length_a   1.000
_cell.length_b   1.000
_cell.length_c   1.000
_cell.angle_alpha   90.00
_cell.angle_beta   90.00
_cell.angle_gamma   90.00
#
_symmetry.space_group_name_H-M   'P 1'
#
loop_
_entity.id
_entity.type
_entity.pdbx_description
1 polymer ?
#
loop_
_entity_poly.entity_id
_entity_poly.type
_entity_poly.pdbx_seq_one_letter_code
_entity_poly.pdbx_strand_id
1 'polypeptide(L)'
;MSSDSPNPTGLPPASTEKLGDADYQALADFRFQIRRFLHFSEAEAHSEGLEPQQHQLLLAIRALTGSCGPTIGEIAEHLLIRHHSAVGLADRLMERGLVERVRGDGDRRQVRIRLTAQGESTLMRLTSIHRAELLNSGPRLVESLGALLQQLREKSHLQRPEEDDVPKA
;
A
#
# COMPACT_ATOMS: atom_id res chain seq x y z
N MET A 1 -9.21 -24.54 -30.63
CA MET A 1 -7.90 -24.29 -30.00
C MET A 1 -8.08 -23.06 -29.08
N SER A 2 -8.41 -23.32 -27.82
CA SER A 2 -8.64 -22.25 -26.80
C SER A 2 -7.29 -21.82 -26.25
N SER A 3 -6.95 -20.56 -26.46
CA SER A 3 -5.74 -19.94 -25.94
C SER A 3 -5.94 -19.61 -24.45
N ASP A 4 -5.42 -20.48 -23.60
CA ASP A 4 -5.32 -20.27 -22.17
C ASP A 4 -4.14 -19.32 -21.92
N SER A 5 -4.41 -18.03 -21.81
CA SER A 5 -3.40 -17.04 -21.45
C SER A 5 -3.22 -17.05 -19.92
N PRO A 6 -1.99 -17.20 -19.40
CA PRO A 6 -1.77 -17.24 -17.96
C PRO A 6 -2.17 -15.91 -17.31
N ASN A 7 -2.95 -16.01 -16.23
CA ASN A 7 -3.36 -14.87 -15.40
C ASN A 7 -2.12 -14.19 -14.77
N PRO A 8 -1.77 -12.96 -15.15
CA PRO A 8 -0.53 -12.30 -14.71
C PRO A 8 -0.51 -11.91 -13.23
N THR A 9 -1.62 -12.04 -12.52
CA THR A 9 -1.75 -11.63 -11.10
C THR A 9 -1.68 -12.78 -10.10
N GLY A 10 -1.59 -14.06 -10.56
CA GLY A 10 -1.54 -15.21 -9.65
C GLY A 10 -2.79 -15.39 -8.76
N LEU A 11 -3.85 -14.63 -9.03
CA LEU A 11 -5.12 -14.75 -8.32
C LEU A 11 -5.84 -16.04 -8.75
N PRO A 12 -6.47 -16.76 -7.82
CA PRO A 12 -7.32 -17.88 -8.16
C PRO A 12 -8.43 -17.41 -9.11
N PRO A 13 -8.93 -18.28 -10.02
CA PRO A 13 -10.04 -17.94 -10.89
C PRO A 13 -11.23 -17.49 -10.03
N ALA A 14 -11.91 -16.41 -10.48
CA ALA A 14 -13.11 -15.93 -9.81
C ALA A 14 -14.09 -17.09 -9.70
N SER A 15 -14.44 -17.47 -8.45
CA SER A 15 -15.46 -18.50 -8.25
C SER A 15 -16.78 -18.03 -8.84
N THR A 16 -17.48 -18.91 -9.52
CA THR A 16 -18.83 -18.68 -10.10
C THR A 16 -19.93 -18.63 -9.03
N GLU A 17 -19.54 -18.38 -7.78
CA GLU A 17 -20.44 -18.28 -6.64
C GLU A 17 -21.40 -17.11 -6.80
N LYS A 18 -22.69 -17.33 -6.49
CA LYS A 18 -23.66 -16.22 -6.43
C LYS A 18 -23.33 -15.31 -5.25
N LEU A 19 -22.90 -14.10 -5.58
CA LEU A 19 -22.69 -13.05 -4.58
C LEU A 19 -24.05 -12.54 -4.10
N GLY A 20 -24.21 -12.41 -2.77
CA GLY A 20 -25.37 -11.81 -2.14
C GLY A 20 -25.12 -10.36 -1.72
N ASP A 21 -26.17 -9.64 -1.33
CA ASP A 21 -26.07 -8.24 -0.90
C ASP A 21 -25.06 -8.04 0.24
N ALA A 22 -24.95 -9.01 1.15
CA ALA A 22 -24.00 -8.98 2.26
C ALA A 22 -22.54 -8.92 1.79
N ASP A 23 -22.19 -9.58 0.67
CA ASP A 23 -20.83 -9.54 0.12
C ASP A 23 -20.46 -8.16 -0.39
N TYR A 24 -21.41 -7.52 -1.08
CA TYR A 24 -21.24 -6.16 -1.58
C TYR A 24 -21.14 -5.17 -0.42
N GLN A 25 -21.95 -5.33 0.64
CA GLN A 25 -21.92 -4.48 1.82
C GLN A 25 -20.57 -4.59 2.54
N ALA A 26 -20.09 -5.79 2.85
CA ALA A 26 -18.83 -6.00 3.56
C ALA A 26 -17.64 -5.43 2.76
N LEU A 27 -17.60 -5.65 1.44
CA LEU A 27 -16.57 -5.09 0.58
C LEU A 27 -16.67 -3.56 0.49
N ALA A 28 -17.88 -3.01 0.43
CA ALA A 28 -18.12 -1.57 0.38
C ALA A 28 -17.66 -0.89 1.67
N ASP A 29 -17.98 -1.47 2.84
CA ASP A 29 -17.59 -0.96 4.15
C ASP A 29 -16.06 -0.97 4.32
N PHE A 30 -15.40 -2.07 4.00
CA PHE A 30 -13.95 -2.13 4.03
C PHE A 30 -13.30 -1.06 3.13
N ARG A 31 -13.76 -0.94 1.88
CA ARG A 31 -13.26 0.10 0.95
C ARG A 31 -13.57 1.52 1.44
N PHE A 32 -14.69 1.72 2.12
CA PHE A 32 -15.02 3.01 2.72
C PHE A 32 -14.01 3.40 3.81
N GLN A 33 -13.64 2.48 4.71
CA GLN A 33 -12.65 2.75 5.76
C GLN A 33 -11.27 3.08 5.18
N ILE A 34 -10.84 2.35 4.13
CA ILE A 34 -9.59 2.67 3.42
C ILE A 34 -9.65 4.08 2.84
N ARG A 35 -10.73 4.42 2.09
CA ARG A 35 -10.86 5.76 1.48
C ARG A 35 -10.90 6.87 2.52
N ARG A 36 -11.54 6.63 3.67
CA ARG A 36 -11.58 7.60 4.76
C ARG A 36 -10.19 7.92 5.30
N PHE A 37 -9.37 6.89 5.53
CA PHE A 37 -7.99 7.07 5.97
C PHE A 37 -7.14 7.77 4.89
N LEU A 38 -7.27 7.38 3.62
CA LEU A 38 -6.52 8.01 2.53
C LEU A 38 -6.92 9.48 2.35
N HIS A 39 -8.21 9.81 2.42
CA HIS A 39 -8.68 11.19 2.34
C HIS A 39 -8.10 12.06 3.48
N PHE A 40 -8.08 11.53 4.71
CA PHE A 40 -7.40 12.20 5.82
C PHE A 40 -5.90 12.40 5.52
N SER A 41 -5.21 11.35 5.07
CA SER A 41 -3.79 11.39 4.74
C SER A 41 -3.46 12.42 3.65
N GLU A 42 -4.31 12.53 2.64
CA GLU A 42 -4.18 13.52 1.55
C GLU A 42 -4.37 14.95 2.07
N ALA A 43 -5.37 15.18 2.93
CA ALA A 43 -5.60 16.50 3.54
C ALA A 43 -4.40 16.96 4.38
N GLU A 44 -3.83 16.05 5.19
CA GLU A 44 -2.66 16.35 6.01
C GLU A 44 -1.40 16.59 5.17
N ALA A 45 -1.21 15.85 4.06
CA ALA A 45 -0.12 16.11 3.13
C ALA A 45 -0.25 17.52 2.52
N HIS A 46 -1.45 17.92 2.08
CA HIS A 46 -1.70 19.25 1.55
C HIS A 46 -1.50 20.36 2.58
N SER A 47 -1.81 20.13 3.86
CA SER A 47 -1.56 21.12 4.93
C SER A 47 -0.07 21.44 5.11
N GLU A 48 0.81 20.47 4.83
CA GLU A 48 2.27 20.65 4.78
C GLU A 48 2.75 21.10 3.38
N GLY A 49 1.81 21.42 2.48
CA GLY A 49 2.06 21.84 1.11
C GLY A 49 2.58 20.72 0.21
N LEU A 50 2.40 19.46 0.57
CA LEU A 50 2.81 18.29 -0.21
C LEU A 50 1.65 17.74 -1.02
N GLU A 51 1.95 17.29 -2.24
CA GLU A 51 1.05 16.37 -2.94
C GLU A 51 1.07 14.99 -2.25
N PRO A 52 -0.04 14.25 -2.24
CA PRO A 52 -0.13 12.93 -1.59
C PRO A 52 1.00 11.97 -1.99
N GLN A 53 1.33 11.93 -3.29
CA GLN A 53 2.43 11.08 -3.79
C GLN A 53 3.81 11.51 -3.30
N GLN A 54 4.02 12.82 -3.03
CA GLN A 54 5.26 13.33 -2.45
C GLN A 54 5.43 12.87 -1.01
N HIS A 55 4.35 12.91 -0.20
CA HIS A 55 4.35 12.34 1.14
C HIS A 55 4.69 10.84 1.11
N GLN A 56 4.04 10.06 0.21
CA GLN A 56 4.36 8.63 0.06
C GLN A 56 5.83 8.39 -0.29
N LEU A 57 6.43 9.25 -1.12
CA LEU A 57 7.85 9.14 -1.48
C LEU A 57 8.77 9.43 -0.29
N LEU A 58 8.50 10.46 0.52
CA LEU A 58 9.25 10.72 1.75
C LEU A 58 9.19 9.51 2.70
N LEU A 59 8.00 8.92 2.87
CA LEU A 59 7.79 7.73 3.70
C LEU A 59 8.55 6.52 3.16
N ALA A 60 8.52 6.30 1.84
CA ALA A 60 9.25 5.22 1.19
C ALA A 60 10.77 5.36 1.37
N ILE A 61 11.33 6.56 1.20
CA ILE A 61 12.75 6.83 1.45
C ILE A 61 13.11 6.45 2.89
N ARG A 62 12.28 6.82 3.86
CA ARG A 62 12.54 6.53 5.27
C ARG A 62 12.40 5.06 5.61
N ALA A 63 11.43 4.35 5.00
CA ALA A 63 11.18 2.93 5.22
C ALA A 63 12.25 2.02 4.58
N LEU A 64 12.76 2.40 3.41
CA LEU A 64 13.75 1.65 2.64
C LEU A 64 15.21 1.96 3.05
N THR A 65 15.43 2.62 4.18
CA THR A 65 16.77 3.07 4.59
C THR A 65 17.71 1.89 4.84
N GLY A 66 18.64 1.64 3.90
CA GLY A 66 19.95 1.07 4.18
C GLY A 66 20.95 2.20 4.51
N SER A 67 22.24 1.92 4.67
CA SER A 67 23.26 2.89 5.09
C SER A 67 23.34 4.17 4.21
N CYS A 68 22.86 4.12 2.96
CA CYS A 68 22.99 5.22 1.99
C CYS A 68 21.65 5.69 1.38
N GLY A 69 20.51 5.18 1.83
CA GLY A 69 19.19 5.46 1.23
C GLY A 69 18.88 4.62 -0.01
N PRO A 70 17.61 4.61 -0.47
CA PRO A 70 17.16 3.85 -1.65
C PRO A 70 17.56 4.51 -2.97
N THR A 71 17.60 3.69 -4.02
CA THR A 71 17.62 4.13 -5.42
C THR A 71 16.23 4.54 -5.89
N ILE A 72 16.14 5.29 -7.00
CA ILE A 72 14.85 5.61 -7.63
C ILE A 72 14.09 4.34 -8.05
N GLY A 73 14.78 3.29 -8.47
CA GLY A 73 14.16 2.00 -8.82
C GLY A 73 13.46 1.36 -7.63
N GLU A 74 14.15 1.23 -6.50
CA GLU A 74 13.58 0.69 -5.25
C GLU A 74 12.38 1.50 -4.77
N ILE A 75 12.43 2.84 -4.88
CA ILE A 75 11.30 3.72 -4.55
C ILE A 75 10.11 3.46 -5.49
N ALA A 76 10.36 3.37 -6.81
CA ALA A 76 9.31 3.15 -7.80
C ALA A 76 8.58 1.80 -7.58
N GLU A 77 9.33 0.74 -7.29
CA GLU A 77 8.79 -0.58 -6.94
C GLU A 77 7.95 -0.51 -5.66
N HIS A 78 8.48 0.12 -4.60
CA HIS A 78 7.77 0.24 -3.33
C HIS A 78 6.45 1.03 -3.45
N LEU A 79 6.43 2.06 -4.29
CA LEU A 79 5.26 2.89 -4.54
C LEU A 79 4.33 2.35 -5.64
N LEU A 80 4.70 1.25 -6.30
CA LEU A 80 3.96 0.66 -7.43
C LEU A 80 3.73 1.66 -8.57
N ILE A 81 4.73 2.51 -8.85
CA ILE A 81 4.70 3.51 -9.93
C ILE A 81 5.81 3.28 -10.95
N ARG A 82 5.67 3.93 -12.10
CA ARG A 82 6.72 3.87 -13.14
C ARG A 82 7.97 4.62 -12.70
N HIS A 83 9.16 4.15 -13.12
CA HIS A 83 10.46 4.75 -12.80
C HIS A 83 10.51 6.26 -13.10
N HIS A 84 10.03 6.70 -14.28
CA HIS A 84 10.03 8.12 -14.64
C HIS A 84 9.10 8.97 -13.76
N SER A 85 8.02 8.39 -13.24
CA SER A 85 7.14 9.08 -12.28
C SER A 85 7.87 9.30 -10.94
N ALA A 86 8.60 8.29 -10.45
CA ALA A 86 9.42 8.41 -9.25
C ALA A 86 10.53 9.46 -9.41
N VAL A 87 11.18 9.53 -10.59
CA VAL A 87 12.16 10.60 -10.92
C VAL A 87 11.52 11.97 -10.76
N GLY A 88 10.37 12.21 -11.43
CA GLY A 88 9.70 13.51 -11.38
C GLY A 88 9.19 13.91 -9.98
N LEU A 89 8.80 12.92 -9.15
CA LEU A 89 8.45 13.18 -7.75
C LEU A 89 9.68 13.57 -6.92
N ALA A 90 10.80 12.84 -7.09
CA ALA A 90 12.05 13.12 -6.39
C ALA A 90 12.61 14.50 -6.78
N ASP A 91 12.57 14.86 -8.07
CA ASP A 91 13.03 16.17 -8.55
C ASP A 91 12.26 17.32 -7.90
N ARG A 92 10.92 17.24 -7.84
CA ARG A 92 10.10 18.25 -7.18
C ARG A 92 10.38 18.34 -5.65
N LEU A 93 10.68 17.23 -4.99
CA LEU A 93 11.05 17.24 -3.58
C LEU A 93 12.46 17.81 -3.36
N MET A 94 13.39 17.59 -4.32
CA MET A 94 14.72 18.24 -4.28
C MET A 94 14.61 19.74 -4.47
N GLU A 95 13.80 20.24 -5.41
CA GLU A 95 13.53 21.67 -5.58
C GLU A 95 13.01 22.33 -4.31
N ARG A 96 12.30 21.56 -3.49
CA ARG A 96 11.79 22.01 -2.18
C ARG A 96 12.77 21.80 -1.02
N GLY A 97 13.93 21.24 -1.28
CA GLY A 97 14.95 20.97 -0.26
C GLY A 97 14.56 19.87 0.74
N LEU A 98 13.60 19.00 0.42
CA LEU A 98 13.14 17.93 1.31
C LEU A 98 13.92 16.62 1.14
N VAL A 99 14.51 16.42 -0.04
CA VAL A 99 15.38 15.28 -0.33
C VAL A 99 16.64 15.73 -1.06
N GLU A 100 17.66 14.90 -1.02
CA GLU A 100 18.91 15.13 -1.73
C GLU A 100 19.40 13.84 -2.42
N ARG A 101 20.20 14.02 -3.49
CA ARG A 101 20.90 12.92 -4.15
C ARG A 101 22.24 12.70 -3.47
N VAL A 102 22.53 11.44 -3.14
CA VAL A 102 23.83 11.03 -2.59
C VAL A 102 24.42 9.94 -3.46
N ARG A 103 25.75 9.85 -3.51
CA ARG A 103 26.45 8.75 -4.17
C ARG A 103 26.55 7.58 -3.21
N GLY A 104 26.31 6.36 -3.72
CA GLY A 104 26.46 5.15 -2.91
C GLY A 104 27.91 4.86 -2.54
N ASP A 105 28.16 4.35 -1.35
CA ASP A 105 29.50 4.07 -0.84
C ASP A 105 30.22 2.91 -1.59
N GLY A 106 29.49 2.03 -2.29
CA GLY A 106 30.05 0.86 -2.99
C GLY A 106 30.16 1.05 -4.50
N ASP A 107 29.09 1.43 -5.17
CA ASP A 107 29.04 1.72 -6.60
C ASP A 107 28.78 3.19 -6.84
N ARG A 108 29.82 3.93 -7.19
CA ARG A 108 29.77 5.37 -7.49
C ARG A 108 28.83 5.74 -8.64
N ARG A 109 28.32 4.73 -9.39
CA ARG A 109 27.36 4.94 -10.48
C ARG A 109 25.92 4.96 -9.98
N GLN A 110 25.64 4.42 -8.79
CA GLN A 110 24.31 4.42 -8.22
C GLN A 110 24.01 5.74 -7.50
N VAL A 111 23.01 6.44 -7.99
CA VAL A 111 22.43 7.61 -7.33
C VAL A 111 21.35 7.14 -6.36
N ARG A 112 21.48 7.53 -5.10
CA ARG A 112 20.55 7.24 -4.02
C ARG A 112 19.87 8.51 -3.55
N ILE A 113 18.70 8.37 -2.97
CA ILE A 113 17.92 9.49 -2.46
C ILE A 113 17.88 9.41 -0.93
N ARG A 114 18.08 10.55 -0.28
CA ARG A 114 18.02 10.67 1.18
C ARG A 114 17.17 11.86 1.59
N LEU A 115 16.53 11.77 2.75
CA LEU A 115 15.87 12.94 3.34
C LEU A 115 16.89 13.96 3.83
N THR A 116 16.59 15.22 3.65
CA THR A 116 17.31 16.32 4.33
C THR A 116 16.77 16.46 5.76
N ALA A 117 17.41 17.31 6.59
CA ALA A 117 16.91 17.63 7.93
C ALA A 117 15.48 18.24 7.88
N GLN A 118 15.18 19.03 6.85
CA GLN A 118 13.84 19.57 6.60
C GLN A 118 12.86 18.47 6.21
N GLY A 119 13.24 17.55 5.33
CA GLY A 119 12.44 16.39 4.94
C GLY A 119 12.12 15.48 6.12
N GLU A 120 13.12 15.18 6.96
CA GLU A 120 12.93 14.40 8.19
C GLU A 120 11.93 15.08 9.15
N SER A 121 12.07 16.38 9.36
CA SER A 121 11.17 17.15 10.24
C SER A 121 9.73 17.15 9.70
N THR A 122 9.54 17.37 8.41
CA THR A 122 8.22 17.34 7.75
C THR A 122 7.58 15.95 7.85
N LEU A 123 8.36 14.90 7.54
CA LEU A 123 7.87 13.52 7.64
C LEU A 123 7.50 13.14 9.08
N MET A 124 8.29 13.58 10.05
CA MET A 124 8.03 13.32 11.48
C MET A 124 6.69 13.93 11.93
N ARG A 125 6.38 15.18 11.53
CA ARG A 125 5.09 15.82 11.83
C ARG A 125 3.93 15.01 11.23
N LEU A 126 4.00 14.70 9.93
CA LEU A 126 2.97 13.92 9.24
C LEU A 126 2.79 12.53 9.88
N THR A 127 3.90 11.84 10.20
CA THR A 127 3.83 10.52 10.83
C THR A 127 3.16 10.59 12.20
N SER A 128 3.42 11.63 12.99
CA SER A 128 2.79 11.81 14.30
C SER A 128 1.28 12.01 14.19
N ILE A 129 0.82 12.80 13.23
CA ILE A 129 -0.61 13.02 12.93
C ILE A 129 -1.27 11.73 12.46
N HIS A 130 -0.64 11.01 11.53
CA HIS A 130 -1.16 9.73 11.02
C HIS A 130 -1.26 8.67 12.12
N ARG A 131 -0.29 8.62 13.05
CA ARG A 131 -0.37 7.71 14.21
C ARG A 131 -1.57 8.01 15.08
N ALA A 132 -1.84 9.29 15.36
CA ALA A 132 -3.01 9.68 16.14
C ALA A 132 -4.32 9.27 15.45
N GLU A 133 -4.43 9.50 14.14
CA GLU A 133 -5.62 9.07 13.37
C GLU A 133 -5.74 7.54 13.34
N LEU A 134 -4.67 6.79 13.17
CA LEU A 134 -4.71 5.32 13.18
C LEU A 134 -5.13 4.75 14.54
N LEU A 135 -4.79 5.40 15.66
CA LEU A 135 -5.31 5.01 16.97
C LEU A 135 -6.82 5.24 17.09
N ASN A 136 -7.34 6.27 16.44
CA ASN A 136 -8.77 6.62 16.45
C ASN A 136 -9.59 5.79 15.45
N SER A 137 -9.16 5.71 14.19
CA SER A 137 -9.93 5.09 13.10
C SER A 137 -9.50 3.65 12.78
N GLY A 138 -8.30 3.25 13.19
CA GLY A 138 -7.73 1.93 12.92
C GLY A 138 -8.61 0.76 13.40
N PRO A 139 -9.20 0.80 14.61
CA PRO A 139 -10.09 -0.27 15.08
C PRO A 139 -11.23 -0.57 14.09
N ARG A 140 -11.86 0.46 13.51
CA ARG A 140 -12.93 0.30 12.51
C ARG A 140 -12.43 -0.31 11.19
N LEU A 141 -11.20 0.03 10.77
CA LEU A 141 -10.60 -0.57 9.59
C LEU A 141 -10.32 -2.06 9.81
N VAL A 142 -9.80 -2.44 10.98
CA VAL A 142 -9.56 -3.84 11.36
C VAL A 142 -10.88 -4.61 11.46
N GLU A 143 -11.90 -4.04 12.08
CA GLU A 143 -13.24 -4.64 12.21
C GLU A 143 -13.86 -4.92 10.83
N SER A 144 -13.84 -3.93 9.92
CA SER A 144 -14.40 -4.07 8.57
C SER A 144 -13.65 -5.12 7.73
N LEU A 145 -12.33 -5.19 7.84
CA LEU A 145 -11.52 -6.24 7.21
C LEU A 145 -11.82 -7.61 7.83
N GLY A 146 -11.94 -7.69 9.16
CA GLY A 146 -12.25 -8.92 9.88
C GLY A 146 -13.61 -9.50 9.46
N ALA A 147 -14.65 -8.66 9.40
CA ALA A 147 -15.98 -9.05 8.96
C ALA A 147 -15.97 -9.58 7.51
N LEU A 148 -15.27 -8.88 6.59
CA LEU A 148 -15.12 -9.33 5.21
C LEU A 148 -14.42 -10.69 5.12
N LEU A 149 -13.32 -10.90 5.85
CA LEU A 149 -12.57 -12.15 5.83
C LEU A 149 -13.36 -13.31 6.46
N GLN A 150 -14.12 -13.05 7.53
CA GLN A 150 -14.98 -14.05 8.14
C GLN A 150 -16.05 -14.52 7.15
N GLN A 151 -16.72 -13.61 6.49
CA GLN A 151 -17.75 -13.91 5.50
C GLN A 151 -17.22 -14.74 4.33
N LEU A 152 -16.01 -14.41 3.83
CA LEU A 152 -15.35 -15.17 2.78
C LEU A 152 -14.99 -16.60 3.23
N ARG A 153 -14.59 -16.79 4.49
CA ARG A 153 -14.26 -18.11 5.06
C ARG A 153 -15.52 -19.00 5.23
N GLU A 154 -16.59 -18.45 5.76
CA GLU A 154 -17.85 -19.16 5.97
C GLU A 154 -18.35 -19.75 4.63
N LYS A 155 -18.30 -18.97 3.56
CA LYS A 155 -18.67 -19.44 2.22
C LYS A 155 -17.74 -20.53 1.70
N SER A 156 -16.44 -20.37 1.88
CA SER A 156 -15.44 -21.37 1.46
C SER A 156 -15.60 -22.71 2.20
N HIS A 157 -16.07 -22.71 3.44
CA HIS A 157 -16.36 -23.94 4.20
C HIS A 157 -17.64 -24.63 3.74
N LEU A 158 -18.66 -23.89 3.34
CA LEU A 158 -19.91 -24.45 2.82
C LEU A 158 -19.75 -25.14 1.46
N GLN A 159 -18.63 -24.91 0.76
CA GLN A 159 -18.33 -25.47 -0.56
C GLN A 159 -17.43 -26.72 -0.54
N ARG A 160 -16.92 -27.15 0.60
CA ARG A 160 -16.27 -28.46 0.68
C ARG A 160 -17.35 -29.53 0.69
N PRO A 161 -17.46 -30.39 -0.37
CA PRO A 161 -18.26 -31.60 -0.31
C PRO A 161 -17.72 -32.44 0.87
N GLU A 162 -18.63 -32.96 1.69
CA GLU A 162 -18.30 -34.04 2.62
C GLU A 162 -17.65 -35.14 1.77
N GLU A 163 -16.34 -35.34 1.92
CA GLU A 163 -15.67 -36.52 1.38
C GLU A 163 -16.37 -37.76 1.98
N ASP A 164 -17.12 -38.45 1.12
CA ASP A 164 -17.87 -39.66 1.42
C ASP A 164 -17.11 -40.54 2.41
N ASP A 165 -17.75 -40.76 3.56
CA ASP A 165 -17.47 -41.86 4.47
C ASP A 165 -17.71 -43.18 3.70
N VAL A 166 -16.65 -43.67 3.04
CA VAL A 166 -16.69 -44.97 2.37
C VAL A 166 -16.64 -46.03 3.47
N PRO A 167 -17.71 -46.77 3.77
CA PRO A 167 -17.69 -47.80 4.74
C PRO A 167 -16.73 -48.91 4.24
N LYS A 168 -15.65 -49.12 5.00
CA LYS A 168 -14.79 -50.28 4.79
C LYS A 168 -15.59 -51.54 5.07
N ALA A 169 -15.86 -52.29 4.02
CA ALA A 169 -16.33 -53.66 4.07
C ALA A 169 -15.14 -54.61 4.36
#